data_58b0f0b21e4bfd4f94898d9b697852fe
#
_entry.id   58b0f0b21e4bfd4f94898d9b697852fe
#
_cell.length_a   1.000
_cell.length_b   1.000
_cell.length_c   1.000
_cell.angle_alpha   90.00
_cell.angle_beta   90.00
_cell.angle_gamma   90.00
#
_symmetry.space_group_name_H-M   'P 1'
#
loop_
_entity.id
_entity.type
_entity.pdbx_description
1 polymer ?
#
loop_
_entity_poly.entity_id
_entity_poly.type
_entity_poly.pdbx_seq_one_letter_code
_entity_poly.pdbx_strand_id
1 'polypeptide(L)'
;VFNAFALETLITYDTWNEPVIEDFLSGYDIEACIYSSVARKCDEHVDFFRNRIPMFHLFSSDSRLPIRIGYRTPNTLGLDRIAGVVGAYYEKPGVPILVIDAGTAITYDLLLADGLFVGGDIASGIQMRFKALHTFTGRLPLVSFEGDIPFLGDDTFAAIRAGVIRGACYEVEGYIRDLTHKYPGLLIFLT
;
A
#
# COMPACT_ATOMS: atom_id res chain seq x y z
N VAL A 1 15.34 3.64 6.74
CA VAL A 1 15.91 3.86 8.08
C VAL A 1 15.18 5.01 8.75
N PHE A 2 14.88 4.84 10.02
CA PHE A 2 14.27 5.87 10.86
C PHE A 2 15.21 6.22 12.00
N ASN A 3 15.25 7.51 12.37
CA ASN A 3 15.86 8.00 13.59
C ASN A 3 14.74 8.49 14.49
N ALA A 4 14.47 7.77 15.57
CA ALA A 4 13.27 7.91 16.39
C ALA A 4 11.97 7.85 15.54
N PHE A 5 11.30 8.97 15.32
CA PHE A 5 10.04 9.02 14.54
C PHE A 5 10.21 9.68 13.16
N ALA A 6 11.42 10.09 12.80
CA ALA A 6 11.69 10.72 11.51
C ALA A 6 12.26 9.70 10.51
N LEU A 7 11.70 9.69 9.29
CA LEU A 7 12.30 8.96 8.19
C LEU A 7 13.60 9.66 7.77
N GLU A 8 14.72 8.99 7.96
CA GLU A 8 16.04 9.52 7.61
C GLU A 8 16.40 9.20 6.17
N THR A 9 16.14 7.97 5.76
CA THR A 9 16.41 7.54 4.39
C THR A 9 15.49 6.41 3.96
N LEU A 10 15.20 6.36 2.64
CA LEU A 10 14.46 5.32 1.97
C LEU A 10 15.25 4.88 0.74
N ILE A 11 15.33 3.58 0.52
CA ILE A 11 15.87 3.00 -0.69
C ILE A 11 14.95 1.92 -1.24
N THR A 12 14.84 1.82 -2.55
CA THR A 12 14.02 0.84 -3.25
C THR A 12 14.87 0.01 -4.19
N TYR A 13 14.71 -1.30 -4.17
CA TYR A 13 15.35 -2.25 -5.05
C TYR A 13 14.31 -3.15 -5.73
N ASP A 14 14.53 -3.45 -6.99
CA ASP A 14 13.64 -4.35 -7.75
C ASP A 14 13.83 -5.82 -7.35
N THR A 15 15.02 -6.16 -6.86
CA THR A 15 15.36 -7.54 -6.48
C THR A 15 16.19 -7.56 -5.21
N TRP A 16 16.08 -8.65 -4.45
CA TRP A 16 16.93 -8.89 -3.31
C TRP A 16 18.39 -9.04 -3.71
N ASN A 17 19.27 -8.24 -3.09
CA ASN A 17 20.72 -8.30 -3.28
C ASN A 17 21.39 -8.06 -1.93
N GLU A 18 21.78 -9.15 -1.27
CA GLU A 18 22.34 -9.12 0.09
C GLU A 18 23.56 -8.19 0.23
N PRO A 19 24.60 -8.25 -0.64
CA PRO A 19 25.74 -7.34 -0.56
C PRO A 19 25.35 -5.85 -0.63
N VAL A 20 24.39 -5.50 -1.46
CA VAL A 20 23.94 -4.11 -1.63
C VAL A 20 23.15 -3.63 -0.41
N ILE A 21 22.34 -4.52 0.17
CA ILE A 21 21.61 -4.22 1.40
C ILE A 21 22.56 -4.09 2.59
N GLU A 22 23.57 -4.96 2.67
CA GLU A 22 24.60 -4.90 3.70
C GLU A 22 25.42 -3.61 3.62
N ASP A 23 25.84 -3.21 2.43
CA ASP A 23 26.53 -1.93 2.20
C ASP A 23 25.67 -0.74 2.63
N PHE A 24 24.39 -0.74 2.26
CA PHE A 24 23.45 0.30 2.69
C PHE A 24 23.29 0.35 4.22
N LEU A 25 23.14 -0.79 4.88
CA LEU A 25 22.95 -0.86 6.33
C LEU A 25 24.25 -0.49 7.09
N SER A 26 25.42 -0.72 6.50
CA SER A 26 26.72 -0.43 7.13
C SER A 26 26.92 1.05 7.48
N GLY A 27 26.17 1.95 6.81
CA GLY A 27 26.17 3.38 7.10
C GLY A 27 25.40 3.79 8.36
N TYR A 28 24.74 2.84 9.05
CA TYR A 28 23.83 3.12 10.16
C TYR A 28 24.05 2.17 11.34
N ASP A 29 23.87 2.69 12.55
CA ASP A 29 23.82 1.88 13.76
C ASP A 29 22.35 1.47 14.01
N ILE A 30 21.98 0.30 13.49
CA ILE A 30 20.59 -0.18 13.50
C ILE A 30 20.31 -0.98 14.77
N GLU A 31 19.52 -0.44 15.68
CA GLU A 31 19.13 -1.08 16.93
C GLU A 31 17.95 -2.05 16.75
N ALA A 32 16.99 -1.71 15.87
CA ALA A 32 15.76 -2.48 15.66
C ALA A 32 15.36 -2.55 14.20
N CYS A 33 14.70 -3.65 13.82
CA CYS A 33 14.16 -3.86 12.49
C CYS A 33 12.78 -4.54 12.56
N ILE A 34 11.84 -4.04 11.75
CA ILE A 34 10.60 -4.73 11.43
C ILE A 34 10.70 -5.20 9.98
N TYR A 35 10.56 -6.51 9.77
CA TYR A 35 10.48 -7.10 8.44
C TYR A 35 9.06 -7.54 8.14
N SER A 36 8.53 -7.10 7.01
CA SER A 36 7.21 -7.52 6.49
C SER A 36 7.36 -8.01 5.06
N SER A 37 6.62 -9.06 4.71
CA SER A 37 6.57 -9.57 3.34
C SER A 37 5.17 -10.07 3.04
N VAL A 38 4.64 -9.68 1.89
CA VAL A 38 3.39 -10.21 1.29
C VAL A 38 3.68 -11.34 0.29
N ALA A 39 4.95 -11.55 -0.06
CA ALA A 39 5.40 -12.67 -0.87
C ALA A 39 5.49 -13.98 -0.05
N ARG A 40 5.70 -15.11 -0.75
CA ARG A 40 6.03 -16.36 -0.06
C ARG A 40 7.26 -16.14 0.83
N LYS A 41 7.21 -16.68 2.06
CA LYS A 41 8.30 -16.58 3.02
C LYS A 41 9.64 -16.89 2.34
N CYS A 42 10.55 -15.93 2.41
CA CYS A 42 11.94 -16.13 2.07
C CYS A 42 12.72 -16.19 3.39
N ASP A 43 12.97 -17.39 3.88
CA ASP A 43 13.64 -17.60 5.16
C ASP A 43 15.05 -16.98 5.17
N GLU A 44 15.71 -16.94 4.02
CA GLU A 44 17.02 -16.30 3.86
C GLU A 44 17.00 -14.81 4.20
N HIS A 45 15.98 -14.06 3.76
CA HIS A 45 15.85 -12.62 4.09
C HIS A 45 15.60 -12.42 5.58
N VAL A 46 14.76 -13.28 6.18
CA VAL A 46 14.45 -13.23 7.61
C VAL A 46 15.70 -13.50 8.42
N ASP A 47 16.48 -14.52 8.05
CA ASP A 47 17.72 -14.89 8.74
C ASP A 47 18.82 -13.85 8.57
N PHE A 48 18.88 -13.19 7.41
CA PHE A 48 19.79 -12.08 7.17
C PHE A 48 19.64 -10.98 8.22
N PHE A 49 18.42 -10.47 8.42
CA PHE A 49 18.15 -9.39 9.38
C PHE A 49 18.23 -9.88 10.83
N ARG A 50 17.68 -11.04 11.12
CA ARG A 50 17.66 -11.60 12.49
C ARG A 50 19.08 -11.80 13.06
N ASN A 51 20.03 -12.20 12.22
CA ASN A 51 21.40 -12.43 12.64
C ASN A 51 22.23 -11.16 12.79
N ARG A 52 21.78 -10.02 12.23
CA ARG A 52 22.54 -8.77 12.20
C ARG A 52 21.99 -7.69 13.12
N ILE A 53 20.68 -7.72 13.42
CA ILE A 53 20.03 -6.62 14.13
C ILE A 53 19.54 -7.12 15.49
N PRO A 54 19.94 -6.45 16.60
CA PRO A 54 19.65 -6.89 17.96
C PRO A 54 18.16 -7.10 18.25
N MET A 55 17.32 -6.13 17.84
CA MET A 55 15.86 -6.24 17.99
C MET A 55 15.23 -6.46 16.62
N PHE A 56 15.02 -7.72 16.25
CA PHE A 56 14.34 -8.10 15.01
C PHE A 56 12.92 -8.53 15.27
N HIS A 57 11.96 -7.92 14.56
CA HIS A 57 10.55 -8.33 14.59
C HIS A 57 10.07 -8.74 13.21
N LEU A 58 9.64 -10.00 13.07
CA LEU A 58 8.93 -10.46 11.89
C LEU A 58 7.46 -10.07 12.03
N PHE A 59 7.01 -9.12 11.24
CA PHE A 59 5.61 -8.69 11.22
C PHE A 59 4.73 -9.80 10.63
N SER A 60 3.72 -10.19 11.35
CA SER A 60 2.81 -11.29 11.00
C SER A 60 1.40 -11.02 11.54
N SER A 61 0.45 -11.89 11.20
CA SER A 61 -0.92 -11.85 11.77
C SER A 61 -0.97 -11.97 13.29
N ASP A 62 0.07 -12.56 13.90
CA ASP A 62 0.17 -12.77 15.35
C ASP A 62 0.86 -11.61 16.08
N SER A 63 1.35 -10.60 15.33
CA SER A 63 1.97 -9.42 15.91
C SER A 63 0.98 -8.63 16.76
N ARG A 64 1.44 -8.12 17.91
CA ARG A 64 0.61 -7.22 18.73
C ARG A 64 0.40 -5.90 18.01
N LEU A 65 -0.86 -5.52 17.87
CA LEU A 65 -1.26 -4.29 17.18
C LEU A 65 -1.88 -3.30 18.16
N PRO A 66 -1.72 -1.98 17.92
CA PRO A 66 -2.40 -0.93 18.70
C PRO A 66 -3.89 -0.79 18.32
N ILE A 67 -4.34 -1.51 17.30
CA ILE A 67 -5.70 -1.51 16.75
C ILE A 67 -6.34 -2.90 16.90
N ARG A 68 -7.66 -2.95 16.78
CA ARG A 68 -8.42 -4.20 16.76
C ARG A 68 -8.77 -4.58 15.32
N ILE A 69 -8.61 -5.84 14.97
CA ILE A 69 -8.96 -6.34 13.63
C ILE A 69 -10.40 -6.86 13.66
N GLY A 70 -11.29 -6.18 12.92
CA GLY A 70 -12.69 -6.59 12.73
C GLY A 70 -12.93 -7.36 11.44
N TYR A 71 -11.88 -7.64 10.66
CA TYR A 71 -11.97 -8.37 9.40
C TYR A 71 -12.34 -9.83 9.64
N ARG A 72 -13.36 -10.36 8.92
CA ARG A 72 -13.88 -11.72 9.17
C ARG A 72 -12.89 -12.85 8.91
N THR A 73 -11.92 -12.62 8.05
CA THR A 73 -10.87 -13.58 7.68
C THR A 73 -9.49 -12.99 7.95
N PRO A 74 -9.08 -12.76 9.21
CA PRO A 74 -7.87 -12.03 9.55
C PRO A 74 -6.60 -12.68 8.96
N ASN A 75 -6.58 -14.00 8.80
CA ASN A 75 -5.45 -14.74 8.23
C ASN A 75 -5.22 -14.49 6.74
N THR A 76 -6.17 -13.89 6.03
CA THR A 76 -6.07 -13.51 4.62
C THR A 76 -5.88 -12.01 4.42
N LEU A 77 -5.87 -11.24 5.49
CA LEU A 77 -5.66 -9.80 5.43
C LEU A 77 -4.19 -9.50 5.13
N GLY A 78 -3.95 -8.69 4.11
CA GLY A 78 -2.59 -8.29 3.74
C GLY A 78 -1.88 -7.53 4.87
N LEU A 79 -0.63 -7.87 5.12
CA LEU A 79 0.18 -7.22 6.17
C LEU A 79 0.50 -5.76 5.81
N ASP A 80 0.61 -5.45 4.54
CA ASP A 80 0.75 -4.10 3.98
C ASP A 80 -0.44 -3.21 4.37
N ARG A 81 -1.66 -3.71 4.21
CA ARG A 81 -2.89 -3.03 4.60
C ARG A 81 -2.94 -2.75 6.12
N ILE A 82 -2.57 -3.76 6.92
CA ILE A 82 -2.48 -3.59 8.38
C ILE A 82 -1.44 -2.52 8.73
N ALA A 83 -0.26 -2.58 8.11
CA ALA A 83 0.82 -1.63 8.36
C ALA A 83 0.41 -0.18 8.02
N GLY A 84 -0.24 0.03 6.87
CA GLY A 84 -0.77 1.34 6.45
C GLY A 84 -1.76 1.91 7.46
N VAL A 85 -2.72 1.08 7.91
CA VAL A 85 -3.73 1.50 8.89
C VAL A 85 -3.11 1.78 10.27
N VAL A 86 -2.13 0.97 10.70
CA VAL A 86 -1.41 1.20 11.97
C VAL A 86 -0.60 2.50 11.91
N GLY A 87 0.09 2.77 10.79
CA GLY A 87 0.82 4.02 10.58
C GLY A 87 -0.11 5.23 10.69
N ALA A 88 -1.22 5.21 9.96
CA ALA A 88 -2.21 6.29 10.00
C ALA A 88 -2.84 6.48 11.40
N TYR A 89 -3.08 5.38 12.14
CA TYR A 89 -3.57 5.44 13.52
C TYR A 89 -2.59 6.16 14.46
N TYR A 90 -1.28 5.92 14.32
CA TYR A 90 -0.28 6.61 15.15
C TYR A 90 -0.23 8.11 14.87
N GLU A 91 -0.42 8.52 13.62
CA GLU A 91 -0.46 9.94 13.23
C GLU A 91 -1.69 10.67 13.80
N LYS A 92 -2.85 10.01 13.82
CA LYS A 92 -4.13 10.62 14.22
C LYS A 92 -5.04 9.61 14.93
N PRO A 93 -4.75 9.28 16.21
CA PRO A 93 -5.63 8.38 16.96
C PRO A 93 -6.97 9.06 17.31
N GLY A 94 -8.03 8.26 17.47
CA GLY A 94 -9.31 8.71 17.96
C GLY A 94 -10.24 9.37 16.93
N VAL A 95 -9.90 9.29 15.64
CA VAL A 95 -10.74 9.73 14.52
C VAL A 95 -10.93 8.60 13.51
N PRO A 96 -12.01 8.59 12.72
CA PRO A 96 -12.13 7.64 11.63
C PRO A 96 -11.08 7.95 10.54
N ILE A 97 -10.47 6.92 9.98
CA ILE A 97 -9.38 7.04 9.00
C ILE A 97 -9.68 6.14 7.80
N LEU A 98 -9.53 6.70 6.59
CA LEU A 98 -9.46 5.97 5.34
C LEU A 98 -8.01 5.98 4.85
N VAL A 99 -7.40 4.81 4.72
CA VAL A 99 -6.11 4.66 4.03
C VAL A 99 -6.36 4.19 2.62
N ILE A 100 -5.83 4.92 1.65
CA ILE A 100 -5.87 4.58 0.23
C ILE A 100 -4.44 4.31 -0.20
N ASP A 101 -4.11 3.08 -0.54
CA ASP A 101 -2.83 2.71 -1.14
C ASP A 101 -3.01 2.50 -2.65
N ALA A 102 -2.36 3.34 -3.45
CA ALA A 102 -2.49 3.38 -4.90
C ALA A 102 -1.31 2.70 -5.61
N GLY A 103 -1.02 1.46 -5.25
CA GLY A 103 0.08 0.65 -5.78
C GLY A 103 -0.32 -0.26 -6.95
N THR A 104 0.18 -1.50 -6.93
CA THR A 104 -0.17 -2.55 -7.89
C THR A 104 -1.68 -2.83 -7.90
N ALA A 105 -2.28 -2.90 -6.72
CA ALA A 105 -3.72 -2.76 -6.51
C ALA A 105 -4.00 -1.40 -5.86
N ILE A 106 -5.24 -0.93 -5.90
CA ILE A 106 -5.70 0.19 -5.08
C ILE A 106 -6.49 -0.41 -3.93
N THR A 107 -6.08 -0.13 -2.69
CA THR A 107 -6.83 -0.57 -1.50
C THR A 107 -7.48 0.61 -0.80
N TYR A 108 -8.62 0.36 -0.18
CA TYR A 108 -9.41 1.35 0.57
C TYR A 108 -9.67 0.78 1.94
N ASP A 109 -8.93 1.19 2.96
CA ASP A 109 -8.92 0.60 4.28
C ASP A 109 -9.49 1.54 5.33
N LEU A 110 -10.57 1.12 6.00
CA LEU A 110 -11.27 1.94 6.98
C LEU A 110 -10.98 1.51 8.41
N LEU A 111 -10.46 2.46 9.19
CA LEU A 111 -10.33 2.37 10.65
C LEU A 111 -11.37 3.29 11.30
N LEU A 112 -12.12 2.78 12.27
CA LEU A 112 -13.03 3.59 13.07
C LEU A 112 -12.30 4.33 14.20
N ALA A 113 -12.91 5.39 14.73
CA ALA A 113 -12.35 6.23 15.77
C ALA A 113 -11.97 5.46 17.06
N ASP A 114 -12.63 4.34 17.34
CA ASP A 114 -12.35 3.47 18.49
C ASP A 114 -11.20 2.46 18.24
N GLY A 115 -10.49 2.61 17.13
CA GLY A 115 -9.37 1.74 16.74
C GLY A 115 -9.80 0.38 16.17
N LEU A 116 -11.03 0.24 15.68
CA LEU A 116 -11.48 -0.97 14.98
C LEU A 116 -11.21 -0.85 13.48
N PHE A 117 -10.29 -1.67 12.95
CA PHE A 117 -10.11 -1.85 11.52
C PHE A 117 -11.21 -2.76 10.98
N VAL A 118 -12.19 -2.18 10.31
CA VAL A 118 -13.38 -2.91 9.84
C VAL A 118 -13.16 -3.64 8.51
N GLY A 119 -12.08 -3.33 7.81
CA GLY A 119 -11.76 -3.85 6.49
C GLY A 119 -11.80 -2.77 5.43
N GLY A 120 -11.99 -3.18 4.19
CA GLY A 120 -12.02 -2.28 3.05
C GLY A 120 -12.06 -3.05 1.74
N ASP A 121 -11.89 -2.33 0.64
CA ASP A 121 -12.00 -2.86 -0.71
C ASP A 121 -10.64 -2.93 -1.41
N ILE A 122 -10.57 -3.77 -2.43
CA ILE A 122 -9.38 -3.94 -3.28
C ILE A 122 -9.81 -3.80 -4.72
N ALA A 123 -9.22 -2.85 -5.44
CA ALA A 123 -9.43 -2.63 -6.85
C ALA A 123 -8.13 -2.81 -7.64
N SER A 124 -8.24 -2.92 -8.95
CA SER A 124 -7.06 -3.00 -9.82
C SER A 124 -6.34 -1.66 -9.89
N GLY A 125 -5.01 -1.67 -9.70
CA GLY A 125 -4.16 -0.51 -9.91
C GLY A 125 -4.08 -0.08 -11.38
N ILE A 126 -3.56 1.10 -11.63
CA ILE A 126 -3.51 1.72 -12.96
C ILE A 126 -2.84 0.80 -14.00
N GLN A 127 -1.67 0.26 -13.65
CA GLN A 127 -0.93 -0.61 -14.57
C GLN A 127 -1.66 -1.93 -14.86
N MET A 128 -2.37 -2.46 -13.87
CA MET A 128 -3.20 -3.65 -14.06
C MET A 128 -4.36 -3.36 -15.02
N ARG A 129 -5.00 -2.19 -14.95
CA ARG A 129 -6.09 -1.78 -15.85
C ARG A 129 -5.60 -1.67 -17.30
N PHE A 130 -4.44 -1.06 -17.53
CA PHE A 130 -3.82 -1.00 -18.86
C PHE A 130 -3.51 -2.41 -19.42
N LYS A 131 -2.87 -3.25 -18.59
CA LYS A 131 -2.57 -4.64 -18.98
C LYS A 131 -3.83 -5.45 -19.24
N ALA A 132 -4.88 -5.28 -18.44
CA ALA A 132 -6.13 -6.00 -18.61
C ALA A 132 -6.81 -5.66 -19.95
N LEU A 133 -6.89 -4.38 -20.30
CA LEU A 133 -7.44 -3.95 -21.60
C LEU A 133 -6.67 -4.55 -22.77
N HIS A 134 -5.34 -4.56 -22.71
CA HIS A 134 -4.52 -5.19 -23.75
C HIS A 134 -4.70 -6.71 -23.79
N THR A 135 -4.60 -7.37 -22.63
CA THR A 135 -4.56 -8.84 -22.54
C THR A 135 -5.90 -9.50 -22.85
N PHE A 136 -7.01 -8.90 -22.39
CA PHE A 136 -8.34 -9.50 -22.51
C PHE A 136 -9.16 -8.96 -23.68
N THR A 137 -8.55 -8.14 -24.55
CA THR A 137 -9.19 -7.69 -25.79
C THR A 137 -8.34 -8.06 -27.00
N GLY A 138 -8.97 -8.31 -28.15
CA GLY A 138 -8.25 -8.81 -29.33
C GLY A 138 -7.48 -7.73 -30.12
N ARG A 139 -7.67 -6.44 -29.82
CA ARG A 139 -7.14 -5.36 -30.68
C ARG A 139 -6.62 -4.14 -29.93
N LEU A 140 -6.84 -4.02 -28.62
CA LEU A 140 -6.39 -2.84 -27.89
C LEU A 140 -4.88 -2.91 -27.65
N PRO A 141 -4.14 -1.82 -27.98
CA PRO A 141 -2.71 -1.77 -27.73
C PRO A 141 -2.41 -1.70 -26.23
N LEU A 142 -1.21 -2.11 -25.84
CA LEU A 142 -0.70 -1.81 -24.50
C LEU A 142 -0.35 -0.33 -24.45
N VAL A 143 -0.99 0.41 -23.54
CA VAL A 143 -0.82 1.85 -23.35
C VAL A 143 -0.09 2.09 -22.04
N SER A 144 0.82 3.07 -22.02
CA SER A 144 1.51 3.53 -20.83
C SER A 144 0.77 4.69 -20.15
N PHE A 145 1.18 4.97 -18.92
CA PHE A 145 0.71 6.11 -18.14
C PHE A 145 1.09 7.46 -18.78
N GLU A 146 2.17 7.51 -19.54
CA GLU A 146 2.74 8.72 -20.12
C GLU A 146 1.89 9.28 -21.26
N GLY A 147 1.75 10.61 -21.30
CA GLY A 147 1.04 11.38 -22.33
C GLY A 147 -0.19 12.09 -21.81
N ASP A 148 -0.88 12.77 -22.70
CA ASP A 148 -2.05 13.57 -22.39
C ASP A 148 -3.23 12.73 -21.92
N ILE A 149 -3.99 13.26 -20.95
CA ILE A 149 -5.20 12.67 -20.38
C ILE A 149 -6.38 13.59 -20.69
N PRO A 150 -6.90 13.57 -21.93
CA PRO A 150 -8.02 14.42 -22.31
C PRO A 150 -9.29 14.05 -21.53
N PHE A 151 -10.29 14.93 -21.55
CA PHE A 151 -11.58 14.61 -20.95
C PHE A 151 -12.26 13.43 -21.65
N LEU A 152 -12.22 13.40 -22.98
CA LEU A 152 -12.58 12.28 -23.84
C LEU A 152 -11.45 12.07 -24.85
N GLY A 153 -11.01 10.85 -25.04
CA GLY A 153 -10.02 10.51 -26.05
C GLY A 153 -10.64 10.50 -27.45
N ASP A 154 -9.94 11.07 -28.42
CA ASP A 154 -10.31 11.13 -29.83
C ASP A 154 -9.53 10.13 -30.70
N ASP A 155 -8.59 9.40 -30.09
CA ASP A 155 -7.93 8.23 -30.65
C ASP A 155 -7.88 7.09 -29.63
N THR A 156 -7.50 5.89 -30.07
CA THR A 156 -7.50 4.68 -29.23
C THR A 156 -6.56 4.79 -28.02
N PHE A 157 -5.36 5.38 -28.18
CA PHE A 157 -4.40 5.53 -27.08
C PHE A 157 -4.90 6.52 -26.04
N ALA A 158 -5.37 7.68 -26.49
CA ALA A 158 -5.94 8.71 -25.62
C ALA A 158 -7.21 8.21 -24.91
N ALA A 159 -8.08 7.46 -25.61
CA ALA A 159 -9.29 6.88 -25.04
C ALA A 159 -8.98 5.85 -23.93
N ILE A 160 -8.03 4.94 -24.16
CA ILE A 160 -7.60 3.98 -23.16
C ILE A 160 -6.98 4.70 -21.97
N ARG A 161 -6.07 5.64 -22.20
CA ARG A 161 -5.39 6.39 -21.14
C ARG A 161 -6.36 7.20 -20.29
N ALA A 162 -7.22 7.98 -20.93
CA ALA A 162 -8.24 8.77 -20.23
C ALA A 162 -9.22 7.90 -19.46
N GLY A 163 -9.70 6.81 -20.08
CA GLY A 163 -10.64 5.87 -19.44
C GLY A 163 -10.05 5.21 -18.20
N VAL A 164 -8.81 4.73 -18.27
CA VAL A 164 -8.15 4.06 -17.15
C VAL A 164 -7.87 5.06 -16.01
N ILE A 165 -7.23 6.19 -16.31
CA ILE A 165 -6.78 7.12 -15.27
C ILE A 165 -7.97 7.86 -14.66
N ARG A 166 -8.85 8.44 -15.48
CA ARG A 166 -10.05 9.13 -14.96
C ARG A 166 -10.99 8.17 -14.24
N GLY A 167 -11.14 6.95 -14.76
CA GLY A 167 -11.95 5.92 -14.10
C GLY A 167 -11.44 5.62 -12.69
N ALA A 168 -10.12 5.49 -12.51
CA ALA A 168 -9.53 5.32 -11.19
C ALA A 168 -9.71 6.55 -10.29
N CYS A 169 -9.55 7.77 -10.83
CA CYS A 169 -9.81 9.00 -10.07
C CYS A 169 -11.27 9.07 -9.59
N TYR A 170 -12.23 8.80 -10.46
CA TYR A 170 -13.66 8.80 -10.09
C TYR A 170 -13.99 7.73 -9.05
N GLU A 171 -13.33 6.58 -9.11
CA GLU A 171 -13.46 5.53 -8.11
C GLU A 171 -12.96 6.02 -6.74
N VAL A 172 -11.74 6.58 -6.69
CA VAL A 172 -11.16 7.16 -5.46
C VAL A 172 -12.04 8.28 -4.89
N GLU A 173 -12.45 9.23 -5.75
CA GLU A 173 -13.34 10.33 -5.36
C GLU A 173 -14.70 9.81 -4.84
N GLY A 174 -15.22 8.74 -5.46
CA GLY A 174 -16.44 8.07 -5.02
C GLY A 174 -16.32 7.51 -3.61
N TYR A 175 -15.26 6.75 -3.33
CA TYR A 175 -14.97 6.23 -1.99
C TYR A 175 -14.82 7.34 -0.96
N ILE A 176 -14.03 8.37 -1.27
CA ILE A 176 -13.81 9.53 -0.40
C ILE A 176 -15.15 10.20 -0.07
N ARG A 177 -15.94 10.53 -1.08
CA ARG A 177 -17.23 11.20 -0.90
C ARG A 177 -18.19 10.38 -0.03
N ASP A 178 -18.36 9.10 -0.37
CA ASP A 178 -19.37 8.26 0.28
C ASP A 178 -18.97 7.94 1.73
N LEU A 179 -17.68 7.70 1.98
CA LEU A 179 -17.18 7.43 3.33
C LEU A 179 -17.12 8.71 4.18
N THR A 180 -16.79 9.87 3.62
CA THR A 180 -16.84 11.15 4.34
C THR A 180 -18.27 11.49 4.75
N HIS A 181 -19.24 11.19 3.90
CA HIS A 181 -20.66 11.36 4.26
C HIS A 181 -21.10 10.43 5.39
N LYS A 182 -20.62 9.19 5.38
CA LYS A 182 -20.98 8.18 6.38
C LYS A 182 -20.24 8.35 7.72
N TYR A 183 -19.00 8.84 7.68
CA TYR A 183 -18.12 9.01 8.84
C TYR A 183 -17.67 10.46 8.95
N PRO A 184 -18.44 11.34 9.63
CA PRO A 184 -18.04 12.74 9.82
C PRO A 184 -16.69 12.85 10.51
N GLY A 185 -15.83 13.72 10.00
CA GLY A 185 -14.46 13.89 10.50
C GLY A 185 -13.47 12.84 9.97
N LEU A 186 -13.84 12.03 8.97
CA LEU A 186 -12.95 11.08 8.31
C LEU A 186 -11.68 11.78 7.82
N LEU A 187 -10.53 11.27 8.24
CA LEU A 187 -9.23 11.64 7.68
C LEU A 187 -8.83 10.65 6.59
N ILE A 188 -8.15 11.15 5.57
CA ILE A 188 -7.73 10.37 4.41
C ILE A 188 -6.21 10.42 4.34
N PHE A 189 -5.60 9.23 4.28
CA PHE A 189 -4.20 9.04 3.96
C PHE A 189 -4.10 8.39 2.58
N LEU A 190 -3.32 9.00 1.71
CA LEU A 190 -3.03 8.49 0.37
C LEU A 190 -1.53 8.16 0.29
N THR A 191 -1.23 6.93 -0.13
CA THR A 191 0.14 6.40 -0.26
C THR A 191 0.34 5.69 -1.60
#